data_5715866ba6cbd28fe7c252d4c72f9be4
#
_entry.id   5715866ba6cbd28fe7c252d4c72f9be4
#
_cell.length_a   1.000
_cell.length_b   1.000
_cell.length_c   1.000
_cell.angle_alpha   90.00
_cell.angle_beta   90.00
_cell.angle_gamma   90.00
#
_symmetry.space_group_name_H-M   'P 1'
#
loop_
_entity.id
_entity.type
_entity.pdbx_description
1 polymer ?
#
loop_
_entity_poly.entity_id
_entity_poly.type
_entity_poly.pdbx_seq_one_letter_code
_entity_poly.pdbx_strand_id
1 'polypeptide(L)'
;LTENGLTYCTNASGFSFNPQTADAGTSMNVVTEQIYNKLFDIKDHSAALVPVLAQSYSISSDGKQILINLRKGVKFHHTSWFTPTRDFNAEDVVFSINRVLGHDTYLPTLSDDVVTYKNPQYKIFHEQAKKVHFPYFESIKLNQKIKSITATNPYQVKIDLFEPDASILSHLASQYSIIFSQEYAYQLSA
;
A
#
# COMPACT_ATOMS: atom_id res chain seq x y z
N LEU A 1 12.62 16.71 -28.76
CA LEU A 1 11.63 15.63 -28.57
C LEU A 1 12.35 14.49 -27.90
N THR A 2 12.04 14.23 -26.64
CA THR A 2 12.58 13.09 -25.89
C THR A 2 11.94 11.82 -26.46
N GLU A 3 12.76 10.98 -27.01
CA GLU A 3 12.37 9.82 -27.83
C GLU A 3 11.72 8.67 -27.05
N ASN A 4 11.53 8.79 -25.71
CA ASN A 4 11.00 7.75 -24.84
C ASN A 4 9.83 8.25 -23.97
N GLY A 5 8.88 8.93 -24.56
CA GLY A 5 7.68 9.42 -23.85
C GLY A 5 6.43 8.66 -24.24
N LEU A 6 5.58 8.33 -23.27
CA LEU A 6 4.22 7.87 -23.47
C LEU A 6 3.26 9.03 -23.28
N THR A 7 2.41 9.30 -24.28
CA THR A 7 1.30 10.25 -24.16
C THR A 7 0.03 9.49 -23.85
N TYR A 8 -0.53 9.72 -22.67
CA TYR A 8 -1.81 9.15 -22.26
C TYR A 8 -2.91 10.21 -22.32
N CYS A 9 -3.94 9.97 -23.12
CA CYS A 9 -5.10 10.86 -23.24
C CYS A 9 -6.20 10.43 -22.28
N THR A 10 -6.72 11.37 -21.50
CA THR A 10 -7.81 11.14 -20.55
C THR A 10 -8.82 12.29 -20.63
N ASN A 11 -10.07 12.00 -20.31
CA ASN A 11 -11.15 13.00 -20.21
C ASN A 11 -11.32 13.55 -18.78
N ALA A 12 -10.49 13.13 -17.83
CA ALA A 12 -10.56 13.59 -16.45
C ALA A 12 -9.38 14.49 -16.10
N SER A 13 -9.64 15.53 -15.32
CA SER A 13 -8.65 16.37 -14.66
C SER A 13 -8.40 15.85 -13.23
N GLY A 14 -7.20 16.08 -12.68
CA GLY A 14 -6.89 15.66 -11.30
C GLY A 14 -6.23 14.29 -11.27
N PHE A 15 -4.97 14.27 -11.68
CA PHE A 15 -4.13 13.07 -11.66
C PHE A 15 -3.39 12.96 -10.33
N SER A 16 -3.52 11.82 -9.63
CA SER A 16 -2.77 11.52 -8.41
C SER A 16 -1.86 10.33 -8.61
N PHE A 17 -0.59 10.45 -8.22
CA PHE A 17 0.35 9.33 -8.17
C PHE A 17 0.19 8.46 -6.90
N ASN A 18 -0.75 8.79 -6.03
CA ASN A 18 -1.08 8.01 -4.85
C ASN A 18 -2.49 7.41 -4.97
N PRO A 19 -2.61 6.18 -5.50
CA PRO A 19 -3.92 5.55 -5.68
C PRO A 19 -4.70 5.34 -4.37
N GLN A 20 -4.01 5.21 -3.24
CA GLN A 20 -4.68 5.00 -1.94
C GLN A 20 -5.55 6.20 -1.52
N THR A 21 -5.18 7.40 -1.97
CA THR A 21 -5.93 8.65 -1.66
C THR A 21 -6.85 9.09 -2.78
N ALA A 22 -6.87 8.36 -3.90
CA ALA A 22 -7.69 8.72 -5.05
C ALA A 22 -9.16 8.31 -4.84
N ASP A 23 -10.05 9.13 -5.35
CA ASP A 23 -11.49 8.91 -5.36
C ASP A 23 -12.05 8.64 -6.77
N ALA A 24 -11.23 8.79 -7.82
CA ALA A 24 -11.62 8.65 -9.21
C ALA A 24 -10.77 7.63 -9.98
N GLY A 25 -11.44 6.83 -10.81
CA GLY A 25 -10.85 5.70 -11.53
C GLY A 25 -9.80 6.03 -12.58
N THR A 26 -9.69 7.29 -13.06
CA THR A 26 -8.76 7.63 -14.13
C THR A 26 -7.30 7.53 -13.71
N SER A 27 -6.97 7.92 -12.47
CA SER A 27 -5.63 7.78 -11.91
C SER A 27 -5.24 6.30 -11.76
N MET A 28 -6.21 5.41 -11.58
CA MET A 28 -6.00 3.98 -11.36
C MET A 28 -5.37 3.30 -12.58
N ASN A 29 -5.92 3.52 -13.77
CA ASN A 29 -5.46 2.83 -14.99
C ASN A 29 -4.03 3.20 -15.37
N VAL A 30 -3.62 4.44 -15.11
CA VAL A 30 -2.28 4.92 -15.47
C VAL A 30 -1.26 4.64 -14.37
N VAL A 31 -1.65 4.83 -13.10
CA VAL A 31 -0.72 4.76 -11.97
C VAL A 31 -0.65 3.36 -11.40
N THR A 32 -1.78 2.80 -11.01
CA THR A 32 -1.79 1.48 -10.35
C THR A 32 -1.29 0.39 -11.28
N GLU A 33 -1.85 0.31 -12.49
CA GLU A 33 -1.55 -0.78 -13.41
C GLU A 33 -0.17 -0.68 -14.08
N GLN A 34 0.45 0.51 -14.10
CA GLN A 34 1.72 0.72 -14.79
C GLN A 34 2.92 0.94 -13.85
N ILE A 35 2.69 1.45 -12.65
CA ILE A 35 3.76 1.89 -11.75
C ILE A 35 3.84 1.01 -10.50
N TYR A 36 2.69 0.52 -9.99
CA TYR A 36 2.62 -0.21 -8.74
C TYR A 36 2.20 -1.65 -8.93
N ASN A 37 2.46 -2.44 -7.89
CA ASN A 37 1.94 -3.78 -7.75
C ASN A 37 1.10 -3.91 -6.48
N LYS A 38 0.20 -4.91 -6.50
CA LYS A 38 -0.71 -5.32 -5.42
C LYS A 38 -0.33 -6.70 -4.91
N LEU A 39 -0.89 -7.12 -3.79
CA LEU A 39 -0.72 -8.51 -3.33
C LEU A 39 -1.39 -9.51 -4.28
N PHE A 40 -2.59 -9.15 -4.72
CA PHE A 40 -3.43 -9.96 -5.59
C PHE A 40 -3.99 -9.10 -6.72
N ASP A 41 -4.46 -9.76 -7.76
CA ASP A 41 -5.27 -9.19 -8.81
C ASP A 41 -6.52 -10.05 -9.01
N ILE A 42 -7.46 -9.57 -9.81
CA ILE A 42 -8.67 -10.30 -10.19
C ILE A 42 -8.54 -10.63 -11.68
N LYS A 43 -8.66 -11.91 -12.00
CA LYS A 43 -8.58 -12.34 -13.39
C LYS A 43 -9.77 -11.76 -14.19
N ASP A 44 -9.47 -11.21 -15.36
CA ASP A 44 -10.48 -10.72 -16.29
C ASP A 44 -11.61 -11.74 -16.51
N HIS A 45 -12.83 -11.23 -16.50
CA HIS A 45 -14.05 -12.01 -16.69
C HIS A 45 -14.30 -13.14 -15.66
N SER A 46 -13.56 -13.17 -14.56
CA SER A 46 -13.79 -14.11 -13.47
C SER A 46 -13.55 -13.42 -12.13
N ALA A 47 -14.19 -13.90 -11.06
CA ALA A 47 -13.92 -13.42 -9.70
C ALA A 47 -12.68 -14.11 -9.07
N ALA A 48 -11.88 -14.81 -9.85
CA ALA A 48 -10.74 -15.56 -9.35
C ALA A 48 -9.57 -14.62 -8.99
N LEU A 49 -9.07 -14.77 -7.78
CA LEU A 49 -7.86 -14.08 -7.33
C LEU A 49 -6.61 -14.64 -8.01
N VAL A 50 -5.78 -13.74 -8.50
CA VAL A 50 -4.48 -14.05 -9.09
C VAL A 50 -3.40 -13.49 -8.18
N PRO A 51 -2.47 -14.31 -7.65
CA PRO A 51 -1.33 -13.83 -6.89
C PRO A 51 -0.39 -12.97 -7.74
N VAL A 52 0.00 -11.77 -7.23
CA VAL A 52 0.95 -10.84 -7.86
C VAL A 52 2.20 -10.70 -6.99
N LEU A 53 2.20 -9.86 -5.94
CA LEU A 53 3.28 -9.84 -4.94
C LEU A 53 3.14 -10.99 -3.93
N ALA A 54 1.94 -11.47 -3.69
CA ALA A 54 1.72 -12.73 -3.01
C ALA A 54 2.17 -13.90 -3.88
N GLN A 55 2.68 -14.95 -3.27
CA GLN A 55 2.93 -16.25 -3.90
C GLN A 55 1.78 -17.22 -3.61
N SER A 56 1.28 -17.22 -2.39
CA SER A 56 0.18 -18.06 -1.92
C SER A 56 -0.44 -17.45 -0.68
N TYR A 57 -1.61 -17.95 -0.30
CA TYR A 57 -2.25 -17.62 0.98
C TYR A 57 -2.95 -18.83 1.57
N SER A 58 -3.22 -18.76 2.87
CA SER A 58 -4.07 -19.71 3.59
C SER A 58 -4.95 -18.97 4.59
N ILE A 59 -6.12 -19.52 4.87
CA ILE A 59 -7.08 -18.99 5.82
C ILE A 59 -7.25 -20.01 6.94
N SER A 60 -7.25 -19.56 8.19
CA SER A 60 -7.50 -20.41 9.35
C SER A 60 -8.92 -21.02 9.32
N SER A 61 -9.12 -22.12 10.03
CA SER A 61 -10.40 -22.83 10.06
C SER A 61 -11.56 -22.00 10.62
N ASP A 62 -11.25 -21.02 11.48
CA ASP A 62 -12.23 -20.07 12.03
C ASP A 62 -12.45 -18.84 11.10
N GLY A 63 -11.72 -18.74 9.99
CA GLY A 63 -11.81 -17.65 9.02
C GLY A 63 -11.28 -16.31 9.51
N LYS A 64 -10.68 -16.24 10.71
CA LYS A 64 -10.24 -14.96 11.33
C LYS A 64 -8.77 -14.63 11.10
N GLN A 65 -8.01 -15.50 10.45
CA GLN A 65 -6.59 -15.32 10.22
C GLN A 65 -6.23 -15.66 8.79
N ILE A 66 -5.49 -14.76 8.13
CA ILE A 66 -5.00 -14.96 6.76
C ILE A 66 -3.47 -14.89 6.82
N LEU A 67 -2.81 -15.95 6.37
CA LEU A 67 -1.37 -15.98 6.15
C LEU A 67 -1.11 -15.81 4.65
N ILE A 68 -0.24 -14.87 4.29
CA ILE A 68 0.14 -14.59 2.91
C ILE A 68 1.65 -14.78 2.78
N ASN A 69 2.07 -15.72 1.94
CA ASN A 69 3.46 -15.88 1.56
C ASN A 69 3.77 -14.94 0.40
N LEU A 70 4.89 -14.24 0.46
CA LEU A 70 5.30 -13.22 -0.50
C LEU A 70 6.34 -13.76 -1.47
N ARG A 71 6.37 -13.20 -2.68
CA ARG A 71 7.43 -13.46 -3.66
C ARG A 71 8.75 -12.88 -3.18
N LYS A 72 9.83 -13.60 -3.46
CA LYS A 72 11.21 -13.17 -3.19
C LYS A 72 11.83 -12.55 -4.44
N GLY A 73 12.82 -11.68 -4.25
CA GLY A 73 13.62 -11.12 -5.34
C GLY A 73 12.88 -10.08 -6.19
N VAL A 74 11.75 -9.55 -5.70
CA VAL A 74 11.05 -8.44 -6.36
C VAL A 74 11.75 -7.13 -6.01
N LYS A 75 12.16 -6.39 -7.03
CA LYS A 75 12.93 -5.15 -6.86
C LYS A 75 12.03 -3.93 -6.96
N PHE A 76 12.39 -2.90 -6.20
CA PHE A 76 11.83 -1.57 -6.39
C PHE A 76 12.53 -0.83 -7.53
N HIS A 77 11.87 0.19 -8.08
CA HIS A 77 12.46 1.05 -9.09
C HIS A 77 13.64 1.83 -8.51
N HIS A 78 14.70 1.92 -9.30
CA HIS A 78 15.84 2.80 -9.06
C HIS A 78 15.58 4.13 -9.78
N THR A 79 15.81 5.24 -9.08
CA THR A 79 15.70 6.59 -9.64
C THR A 79 16.98 7.39 -9.34
N SER A 80 17.10 8.60 -9.89
CA SER A 80 18.22 9.48 -9.58
C SER A 80 18.24 10.02 -8.14
N TRP A 81 17.11 9.92 -7.44
CA TRP A 81 16.94 10.42 -6.06
C TRP A 81 16.67 9.31 -5.03
N PHE A 82 16.49 8.06 -5.48
CA PHE A 82 16.28 6.92 -4.59
C PHE A 82 16.94 5.66 -5.15
N THR A 83 17.80 5.06 -4.34
CA THR A 83 18.41 3.76 -4.59
C THR A 83 17.94 2.80 -3.51
N PRO A 84 17.09 1.81 -3.83
CA PRO A 84 16.68 0.80 -2.86
C PRO A 84 17.89 0.05 -2.31
N THR A 85 17.95 -0.14 -0.99
CA THR A 85 19.02 -0.93 -0.34
C THR A 85 18.61 -2.39 -0.17
N ARG A 86 17.34 -2.70 -0.36
CA ARG A 86 16.77 -4.06 -0.25
C ARG A 86 15.68 -4.31 -1.29
N ASP A 87 15.39 -5.58 -1.50
CA ASP A 87 14.24 -6.03 -2.26
C ASP A 87 12.94 -5.87 -1.45
N PHE A 88 11.80 -5.97 -2.12
CA PHE A 88 10.47 -6.04 -1.51
C PHE A 88 10.39 -7.15 -0.45
N ASN A 89 9.77 -6.83 0.68
CA ASN A 89 9.54 -7.78 1.76
C ASN A 89 8.23 -7.50 2.54
N ALA A 90 8.02 -8.22 3.62
CA ALA A 90 6.81 -8.13 4.44
C ALA A 90 6.62 -6.76 5.13
N GLU A 91 7.70 -6.01 5.39
CA GLU A 91 7.61 -4.68 6.01
C GLU A 91 6.92 -3.68 5.09
N ASP A 92 7.12 -3.78 3.77
CA ASP A 92 6.46 -2.93 2.78
C ASP A 92 4.94 -3.16 2.77
N VAL A 93 4.53 -4.43 2.93
CA VAL A 93 3.11 -4.80 3.00
C VAL A 93 2.48 -4.28 4.30
N VAL A 94 3.14 -4.53 5.43
CA VAL A 94 2.69 -4.06 6.75
C VAL A 94 2.57 -2.55 6.78
N PHE A 95 3.57 -1.84 6.26
CA PHE A 95 3.57 -0.38 6.14
C PHE A 95 2.38 0.11 5.30
N SER A 96 2.21 -0.44 4.09
CA SER A 96 1.21 0.03 3.13
C SER A 96 -0.23 -0.17 3.61
N ILE A 97 -0.49 -1.26 4.35
CA ILE A 97 -1.83 -1.56 4.87
C ILE A 97 -2.09 -0.83 6.20
N ASN A 98 -1.14 -0.79 7.13
CA ASN A 98 -1.31 -0.03 8.38
C ASN A 98 -1.57 1.44 8.12
N ARG A 99 -0.95 2.01 7.09
CA ARG A 99 -1.19 3.39 6.66
C ARG A 99 -2.67 3.66 6.36
N VAL A 100 -3.34 2.76 5.65
CA VAL A 100 -4.76 2.93 5.29
C VAL A 100 -5.73 2.49 6.40
N LEU A 101 -5.24 1.74 7.39
CA LEU A 101 -6.00 1.40 8.59
C LEU A 101 -6.01 2.56 9.62
N GLY A 102 -5.16 3.57 9.42
CA GLY A 102 -4.98 4.66 10.40
C GLY A 102 -4.23 4.23 11.65
N HIS A 103 -3.44 3.17 11.58
CA HIS A 103 -2.59 2.75 12.70
C HIS A 103 -1.31 3.58 12.69
N ASP A 104 -0.99 4.22 13.81
CA ASP A 104 0.17 5.13 13.98
C ASP A 104 1.54 4.44 13.88
N THR A 105 1.58 3.15 13.59
CA THR A 105 2.79 2.32 13.63
C THR A 105 3.71 2.43 12.43
N TYR A 106 3.40 3.29 11.47
CA TYR A 106 4.23 3.42 10.26
C TYR A 106 5.30 4.52 10.34
N LEU A 107 5.28 5.36 11.34
CA LEU A 107 6.41 6.21 11.68
C LEU A 107 7.15 5.58 12.87
N PRO A 108 8.49 5.51 12.86
CA PRO A 108 9.20 5.21 14.10
C PRO A 108 8.67 6.19 15.14
N THR A 109 8.33 5.70 16.32
CA THR A 109 7.74 6.41 17.45
C THR A 109 8.57 7.66 17.78
N LEU A 110 8.40 8.68 17.00
CA LEU A 110 8.79 10.02 17.33
C LEU A 110 7.61 10.52 18.16
N SER A 111 7.75 10.43 19.48
CA SER A 111 6.82 11.13 20.37
C SER A 111 6.71 12.55 19.86
N ASP A 112 5.50 13.09 19.75
CA ASP A 112 5.25 14.45 19.26
C ASP A 112 6.13 15.51 19.98
N ASP A 113 6.68 15.17 21.14
CA ASP A 113 7.55 16.02 21.98
C ASP A 113 9.03 16.09 21.54
N VAL A 114 9.49 15.26 20.59
CA VAL A 114 10.92 15.13 20.28
C VAL A 114 11.25 15.45 18.82
N VAL A 115 10.27 15.67 17.94
CA VAL A 115 10.54 15.97 16.54
C VAL A 115 10.95 17.44 16.37
N THR A 116 12.23 17.71 16.50
CA THR A 116 12.81 18.98 16.08
C THR A 116 12.97 18.94 14.55
N TYR A 117 11.98 19.44 13.83
CA TYR A 117 12.07 19.57 12.38
C TYR A 117 13.18 20.55 12.02
N LYS A 118 14.26 20.07 11.42
CA LYS A 118 15.34 20.92 10.89
C LYS A 118 14.84 21.87 9.79
N ASN A 119 13.76 21.52 9.12
CA ASN A 119 13.11 22.31 8.09
C ASN A 119 11.64 22.57 8.50
N PRO A 120 11.20 23.83 8.67
CA PRO A 120 9.81 24.17 9.01
C PRO A 120 8.76 23.61 8.05
N GLN A 121 9.11 23.35 6.78
CA GLN A 121 8.20 22.76 5.80
C GLN A 121 7.81 21.32 6.17
N TYR A 122 8.68 20.55 6.82
CA TYR A 122 8.34 19.19 7.26
C TYR A 122 7.21 19.17 8.28
N LYS A 123 7.15 20.18 9.18
CA LYS A 123 6.03 20.31 10.10
C LYS A 123 4.70 20.50 9.35
N ILE A 124 4.71 21.32 8.30
CA ILE A 124 3.52 21.55 7.46
C ILE A 124 3.12 20.25 6.76
N PHE A 125 4.07 19.52 6.17
CA PHE A 125 3.79 18.24 5.52
C PHE A 125 3.28 17.18 6.51
N HIS A 126 3.84 17.13 7.71
CA HIS A 126 3.37 16.22 8.75
C HIS A 126 1.92 16.52 9.17
N GLU A 127 1.60 17.79 9.41
CA GLU A 127 0.23 18.21 9.71
C GLU A 127 -0.75 17.98 8.55
N GLN A 128 -0.29 18.09 7.32
CA GLN A 128 -1.09 17.72 6.14
C GLN A 128 -1.27 16.21 6.03
N ALA A 129 -0.25 15.42 6.32
CA ALA A 129 -0.31 13.97 6.29
C ALA A 129 -1.32 13.41 7.30
N LYS A 130 -1.47 14.04 8.48
CA LYS A 130 -2.51 13.69 9.47
C LYS A 130 -3.94 13.88 8.94
N LYS A 131 -4.13 14.69 7.91
CA LYS A 131 -5.44 15.00 7.30
C LYS A 131 -5.71 14.18 6.03
N VAL A 132 -4.82 13.27 5.68
CA VAL A 132 -5.00 12.44 4.49
C VAL A 132 -6.13 11.45 4.74
N HIS A 133 -7.08 11.40 3.81
CA HIS A 133 -8.17 10.46 3.78
C HIS A 133 -7.89 9.35 2.77
N PHE A 134 -8.46 8.18 3.05
CA PHE A 134 -8.37 7.02 2.19
C PHE A 134 -9.80 6.57 1.79
N PRO A 135 -10.46 7.29 0.85
CA PRO A 135 -11.90 7.19 0.61
C PRO A 135 -12.38 5.76 0.35
N TYR A 136 -11.64 4.99 -0.44
CA TYR A 136 -12.00 3.59 -0.71
C TYR A 136 -12.01 2.76 0.58
N PHE A 137 -10.91 2.82 1.35
CA PHE A 137 -10.75 2.01 2.57
C PHE A 137 -11.70 2.43 3.68
N GLU A 138 -12.03 3.71 3.76
CA GLU A 138 -13.04 4.27 4.66
C GLU A 138 -14.44 3.77 4.27
N SER A 139 -14.78 3.76 2.96
CA SER A 139 -16.09 3.32 2.47
C SER A 139 -16.38 1.86 2.77
N ILE A 140 -15.36 1.00 2.69
CA ILE A 140 -15.47 -0.44 3.01
C ILE A 140 -15.24 -0.74 4.50
N LYS A 141 -14.93 0.29 5.31
CA LYS A 141 -14.65 0.19 6.75
C LYS A 141 -13.53 -0.82 7.06
N LEU A 142 -12.43 -0.76 6.30
CA LEU A 142 -11.36 -1.75 6.39
C LEU A 142 -10.78 -1.84 7.82
N ASN A 143 -10.68 -0.71 8.53
CA ASN A 143 -10.21 -0.63 9.91
C ASN A 143 -11.14 -1.31 10.93
N GLN A 144 -12.40 -1.60 10.58
CA GLN A 144 -13.32 -2.37 11.40
C GLN A 144 -13.29 -3.87 11.06
N LYS A 145 -12.65 -4.25 9.97
CA LYS A 145 -12.51 -5.63 9.50
C LYS A 145 -11.15 -6.23 9.88
N ILE A 146 -10.07 -5.50 9.62
CA ILE A 146 -8.70 -5.93 9.95
C ILE A 146 -8.36 -5.45 11.37
N LYS A 147 -8.06 -6.40 12.23
CA LYS A 147 -7.61 -6.15 13.61
C LYS A 147 -6.13 -5.79 13.64
N SER A 148 -5.31 -6.52 12.91
CA SER A 148 -3.87 -6.28 12.82
C SER A 148 -3.29 -6.90 11.56
N ILE A 149 -2.16 -6.35 11.12
CA ILE A 149 -1.28 -6.97 10.14
C ILE A 149 0.14 -6.97 10.67
N THR A 150 0.83 -8.11 10.60
CA THR A 150 2.17 -8.29 11.14
C THR A 150 3.03 -9.12 10.19
N ALA A 151 4.33 -8.79 10.11
CA ALA A 151 5.31 -9.63 9.45
C ALA A 151 5.69 -10.77 10.40
N THR A 152 5.47 -12.02 10.00
CA THR A 152 5.90 -13.21 10.76
C THR A 152 7.33 -13.60 10.41
N ASN A 153 7.76 -13.27 9.21
CA ASN A 153 9.14 -13.34 8.71
C ASN A 153 9.28 -12.40 7.50
N PRO A 154 10.49 -12.21 6.93
CA PRO A 154 10.67 -11.27 5.81
C PRO A 154 9.81 -11.51 4.57
N TYR A 155 9.24 -12.70 4.41
CA TYR A 155 8.43 -13.05 3.24
C TYR A 155 7.08 -13.67 3.59
N GLN A 156 6.57 -13.35 4.78
CA GLN A 156 5.23 -13.77 5.18
C GLN A 156 4.57 -12.72 6.05
N VAL A 157 3.34 -12.39 5.74
CA VAL A 157 2.49 -11.53 6.56
C VAL A 157 1.30 -12.31 7.08
N LYS A 158 0.89 -11.95 8.29
CA LYS A 158 -0.31 -12.44 8.95
C LYS A 158 -1.28 -11.29 9.12
N ILE A 159 -2.52 -11.49 8.68
CA ILE A 159 -3.64 -10.58 8.90
C ILE A 159 -4.58 -11.26 9.88
N ASP A 160 -4.84 -10.61 11.01
CA ASP A 160 -5.86 -11.00 11.95
C ASP A 160 -7.13 -10.16 11.73
N LEU A 161 -8.28 -10.79 11.66
CA LEU A 161 -9.58 -10.14 11.45
C LEU A 161 -10.37 -10.11 12.76
N PHE A 162 -11.25 -9.12 12.92
CA PHE A 162 -12.20 -9.10 14.02
C PHE A 162 -13.23 -10.21 13.87
N GLU A 163 -13.77 -10.38 12.64
CA GLU A 163 -14.70 -11.44 12.28
C GLU A 163 -14.32 -12.04 10.93
N PRO A 164 -14.76 -13.29 10.63
CA PRO A 164 -14.52 -13.90 9.33
C PRO A 164 -15.12 -13.04 8.21
N ASP A 165 -14.31 -12.68 7.23
CA ASP A 165 -14.75 -11.88 6.08
C ASP A 165 -14.09 -12.35 4.78
N ALA A 166 -14.86 -13.02 3.94
CA ALA A 166 -14.39 -13.52 2.65
C ALA A 166 -14.05 -12.41 1.63
N SER A 167 -14.51 -11.17 1.87
CA SER A 167 -14.23 -10.04 0.96
C SER A 167 -12.84 -9.43 1.10
N ILE A 168 -12.11 -9.73 2.18
CA ILE A 168 -10.80 -9.11 2.47
C ILE A 168 -9.81 -9.31 1.32
N LEU A 169 -9.70 -10.52 0.78
CA LEU A 169 -8.77 -10.79 -0.32
C LEU A 169 -9.14 -10.01 -1.59
N SER A 170 -10.43 -9.84 -1.87
CA SER A 170 -10.89 -9.02 -2.99
C SER A 170 -10.58 -7.54 -2.77
N HIS A 171 -10.69 -7.05 -1.53
CA HIS A 171 -10.29 -5.69 -1.20
C HIS A 171 -8.77 -5.48 -1.36
N LEU A 172 -7.96 -6.49 -0.99
CA LEU A 172 -6.50 -6.46 -1.21
C LEU A 172 -6.10 -6.62 -2.69
N ALA A 173 -7.01 -7.04 -3.56
CA ALA A 173 -6.84 -7.07 -5.01
C ALA A 173 -7.33 -5.80 -5.70
N SER A 174 -7.96 -4.87 -4.97
CA SER A 174 -8.46 -3.62 -5.55
C SER A 174 -7.32 -2.75 -6.07
N GLN A 175 -7.63 -1.88 -7.03
CA GLN A 175 -6.66 -0.94 -7.61
C GLN A 175 -6.11 0.09 -6.61
N TYR A 176 -6.77 0.24 -5.46
CA TYR A 176 -6.33 1.10 -4.36
C TYR A 176 -5.29 0.43 -3.44
N SER A 177 -5.25 -0.91 -3.42
CA SER A 177 -4.43 -1.71 -2.48
C SER A 177 -3.00 -1.93 -2.96
N ILE A 178 -2.37 -0.86 -3.44
CA ILE A 178 -0.97 -0.87 -3.88
C ILE A 178 -0.01 -1.00 -2.70
N ILE A 179 1.17 -1.56 -2.98
CA ILE A 179 2.24 -1.68 -2.00
C ILE A 179 3.34 -0.67 -2.30
N PHE A 180 3.64 0.16 -1.32
CA PHE A 180 4.72 1.14 -1.34
C PHE A 180 6.02 0.56 -0.78
N SER A 181 7.16 1.14 -1.18
CA SER A 181 8.42 0.95 -0.48
C SER A 181 8.39 1.69 0.87
N GLN A 182 8.48 0.95 1.96
CA GLN A 182 8.63 1.51 3.30
C GLN A 182 9.92 2.33 3.40
N GLU A 183 11.02 1.81 2.84
CA GLU A 183 12.32 2.46 2.84
C GLU A 183 12.26 3.84 2.17
N TYR A 184 11.60 3.94 1.00
CA TYR A 184 11.44 5.21 0.31
C TYR A 184 10.58 6.20 1.13
N ALA A 185 9.49 5.72 1.72
CA ALA A 185 8.63 6.56 2.55
C ALA A 185 9.39 7.12 3.77
N TYR A 186 10.23 6.32 4.41
CA TYR A 186 11.06 6.77 5.53
C TYR A 186 12.15 7.75 5.10
N GLN A 187 12.76 7.54 3.94
CA GLN A 187 13.73 8.49 3.40
C GLN A 187 13.11 9.86 3.13
N LEU A 188 11.85 9.92 2.67
CA LEU A 188 11.15 11.20 2.46
C LEU A 188 10.77 11.90 3.77
N SER A 189 10.69 11.17 4.88
CA SER A 189 10.35 11.72 6.20
C SER A 189 11.57 12.13 7.04
N ALA A 190 12.77 11.79 6.63
CA ALA A 190 14.04 12.10 7.31
C ALA A 190 14.64 13.42 6.84
#